data_76160c1616c0e71f98ff4ad89822a5fb
#
_entry.id   76160c1616c0e71f98ff4ad89822a5fb
#
_cell.length_a   1.000
_cell.length_b   1.000
_cell.length_c   1.000
_cell.angle_alpha   90.00
_cell.angle_beta   90.00
_cell.angle_gamma   90.00
#
_symmetry.space_group_name_H-M   'P 1'
#
loop_
_entity.id
_entity.type
_entity.pdbx_description
1 polymer ?
#
loop_
_entity_poly.entity_id
_entity_poly.type
_entity_poly.pdbx_seq_one_letter_code
_entity_poly.pdbx_strand_id
1 'polypeptide(L)'
;MSGRIFVVDDDPAMVEAVAAVLSLDGFDVDGASDSTAALRAVLSDPPALLVLDVNMPGLTGWELCEILRRQPITRDLPVLFLTGRAEVRDRITAMQVGGTDHLTKPFHAEELRARVRALTAAVPARGEP
;
A
#
# COMPACT_ATOMS: atom_id res chain seq x y z
N MET A 1 -5.51 12.27 11.90
CA MET A 1 -4.18 11.88 11.43
C MET A 1 -3.97 12.38 10.02
N SER A 2 -2.85 12.93 9.72
CA SER A 2 -2.55 13.40 8.38
C SER A 2 -1.49 12.50 7.76
N GLY A 3 -1.37 12.58 6.48
CA GLY A 3 -0.42 11.81 5.73
C GLY A 3 -1.01 11.45 4.38
N ARG A 4 -0.14 11.22 3.41
CA ARG A 4 -0.59 10.87 2.08
C ARG A 4 -0.46 9.36 1.88
N ILE A 5 -1.53 8.75 1.40
CA ILE A 5 -1.58 7.33 1.10
C ILE A 5 -1.82 7.17 -0.38
N PHE A 6 -1.13 6.23 -0.99
CA PHE A 6 -1.33 5.89 -2.40
C PHE A 6 -1.90 4.48 -2.49
N VAL A 7 -3.01 4.32 -3.21
CA VAL A 7 -3.71 3.04 -3.36
C VAL A 7 -3.57 2.56 -4.78
N VAL A 8 -3.16 1.31 -4.95
CA VAL A 8 -3.00 0.70 -6.27
C VAL A 8 -3.80 -0.60 -6.32
N ASP A 9 -4.74 -0.66 -7.25
CA ASP A 9 -5.57 -1.84 -7.47
C ASP A 9 -6.08 -1.76 -8.91
N ASP A 10 -6.05 -2.86 -9.65
CA ASP A 10 -6.50 -2.85 -11.04
C ASP A 10 -8.01 -2.65 -11.19
N ASP A 11 -8.75 -2.76 -10.09
CA ASP A 11 -10.16 -2.43 -10.05
C ASP A 11 -10.35 -0.99 -9.54
N PRO A 12 -10.76 -0.04 -10.41
CA PRO A 12 -10.96 1.34 -9.99
C PRO A 12 -11.98 1.51 -8.88
N ALA A 13 -12.97 0.63 -8.81
CA ALA A 13 -13.97 0.68 -7.75
C ALA A 13 -13.34 0.39 -6.38
N MET A 14 -12.36 -0.52 -6.34
CA MET A 14 -11.64 -0.82 -5.11
C MET A 14 -10.78 0.39 -4.69
N VAL A 15 -10.12 1.04 -5.64
CA VAL A 15 -9.35 2.26 -5.36
C VAL A 15 -10.24 3.31 -4.71
N GLU A 16 -11.42 3.53 -5.29
CA GLU A 16 -12.37 4.51 -4.76
C GLU A 16 -12.89 4.12 -3.38
N ALA A 17 -13.18 2.84 -3.19
CA ALA A 17 -13.70 2.35 -1.90
C ALA A 17 -12.66 2.52 -0.79
N VAL A 18 -11.42 2.15 -1.05
CA VAL A 18 -10.34 2.30 -0.07
C VAL A 18 -10.09 3.78 0.23
N ALA A 19 -10.06 4.60 -0.81
CA ALA A 19 -9.88 6.05 -0.65
C ALA A 19 -10.98 6.67 0.21
N ALA A 20 -12.23 6.28 -0.02
CA ALA A 20 -13.36 6.79 0.75
C ALA A 20 -13.24 6.45 2.23
N VAL A 21 -12.87 5.20 2.52
CA VAL A 21 -12.70 4.75 3.91
C VAL A 21 -11.59 5.51 4.61
N LEU A 22 -10.44 5.62 3.97
CA LEU A 22 -9.27 6.24 4.60
C LEU A 22 -9.39 7.76 4.69
N SER A 23 -10.11 8.38 3.79
CA SER A 23 -10.38 9.81 3.86
C SER A 23 -11.18 10.18 5.11
N LEU A 24 -12.00 9.28 5.62
CA LEU A 24 -12.73 9.49 6.87
C LEU A 24 -11.80 9.67 8.06
N ASP A 25 -10.60 9.10 7.99
CA ASP A 25 -9.60 9.24 9.05
C ASP A 25 -8.65 10.42 8.82
N GLY A 26 -8.93 11.26 7.85
CA GLY A 26 -8.16 12.46 7.60
C GLY A 26 -6.94 12.28 6.71
N PHE A 27 -6.77 11.10 6.11
CA PHE A 27 -5.68 10.87 5.17
C PHE A 27 -5.99 11.50 3.83
N ASP A 28 -4.96 11.97 3.16
CA ASP A 28 -5.02 12.44 1.79
C ASP A 28 -4.68 11.26 0.90
N VAL A 29 -5.66 10.79 0.11
CA VAL A 29 -5.54 9.54 -0.62
C VAL A 29 -5.56 9.78 -2.13
N ASP A 30 -4.50 9.35 -2.79
CA ASP A 30 -4.43 9.26 -4.25
C ASP A 30 -4.40 7.79 -4.64
N GLY A 31 -4.64 7.51 -5.89
CA GLY A 31 -4.61 6.14 -6.35
C GLY A 31 -4.45 6.00 -7.85
N ALA A 32 -4.18 4.77 -8.26
CA ALA A 32 -4.08 4.42 -9.67
C ALA A 32 -4.55 2.98 -9.85
N SER A 33 -5.10 2.69 -11.02
CA SER A 33 -5.52 1.33 -11.37
C SER A 33 -4.59 0.68 -12.40
N ASP A 34 -3.45 1.29 -12.65
CA ASP A 34 -2.43 0.78 -13.55
C ASP A 34 -1.08 0.77 -12.84
N SER A 35 -0.39 -0.36 -12.86
CA SER A 35 0.86 -0.54 -12.12
C SER A 35 1.99 0.35 -12.60
N THR A 36 2.08 0.61 -13.89
CA THR A 36 3.12 1.48 -14.44
C THR A 36 2.92 2.93 -14.02
N ALA A 37 1.67 3.41 -14.09
CA ALA A 37 1.32 4.75 -13.64
C ALA A 37 1.58 4.90 -12.14
N ALA A 38 1.25 3.87 -11.37
CA ALA A 38 1.48 3.86 -9.93
C ALA A 38 2.96 3.94 -9.60
N LEU A 39 3.79 3.18 -10.29
CA LEU A 39 5.23 3.19 -10.06
C LEU A 39 5.81 4.59 -10.30
N ARG A 40 5.43 5.23 -11.40
CA ARG A 40 5.87 6.59 -11.69
C ARG A 40 5.46 7.58 -10.62
N ALA A 41 4.20 7.50 -10.20
CA ALA A 41 3.67 8.42 -9.21
C ALA A 41 4.38 8.28 -7.86
N VAL A 42 4.58 7.04 -7.43
CA VAL A 42 5.21 6.75 -6.13
C VAL A 42 6.68 7.17 -6.13
N LEU A 43 7.40 6.92 -7.22
CA LEU A 43 8.80 7.33 -7.32
C LEU A 43 8.95 8.85 -7.41
N SER A 44 7.99 9.51 -8.05
CA SER A 44 8.01 10.97 -8.22
C SER A 44 7.76 11.69 -6.89
N ASP A 45 6.86 11.16 -6.09
CA ASP A 45 6.47 11.78 -4.82
C ASP A 45 6.01 10.68 -3.85
N PRO A 46 6.95 10.08 -3.11
CA PRO A 46 6.62 8.94 -2.25
C PRO A 46 5.58 9.29 -1.18
N PRO A 47 4.54 8.43 -1.04
CA PRO A 47 3.55 8.62 0.02
C PRO A 47 4.09 8.15 1.36
N ALA A 48 3.30 8.37 2.41
CA ALA A 48 3.62 7.84 3.73
C ALA A 48 3.34 6.33 3.80
N LEU A 49 2.40 5.84 2.97
CA LEU A 49 2.01 4.43 2.93
C LEU A 49 1.52 4.09 1.54
N LEU A 50 1.87 2.90 1.06
CA LEU A 50 1.36 2.35 -0.19
C LEU A 50 0.45 1.16 0.13
N VAL A 51 -0.78 1.22 -0.37
CA VAL A 51 -1.73 0.09 -0.31
C VAL A 51 -1.75 -0.53 -1.70
N LEU A 52 -1.37 -1.78 -1.80
CA LEU A 52 -1.00 -2.38 -3.07
C LEU A 52 -1.65 -3.74 -3.29
N ASP A 53 -2.48 -3.83 -4.33
CA ASP A 53 -3.05 -5.10 -4.75
C ASP A 53 -1.96 -6.00 -5.33
N VAL A 54 -2.02 -7.28 -4.99
CA VAL A 54 -1.04 -8.26 -5.46
C VAL A 54 -1.32 -8.67 -6.91
N ASN A 55 -2.59 -8.91 -7.23
CA ASN A 55 -2.98 -9.46 -8.53
C ASN A 55 -3.34 -8.37 -9.53
N MET A 56 -2.34 -7.91 -10.26
CA MET A 56 -2.53 -6.89 -11.30
C MET A 56 -1.90 -7.36 -12.61
N PRO A 57 -2.52 -7.03 -13.76
CA PRO A 57 -1.90 -7.32 -15.05
C PRO A 57 -0.65 -6.46 -15.24
N GLY A 58 0.30 -6.96 -16.01
CA GLY A 58 1.58 -6.29 -16.17
C GLY A 58 2.47 -6.55 -14.97
N LEU A 59 2.81 -5.52 -14.22
CA LEU A 59 3.55 -5.69 -12.98
C LEU A 59 2.61 -6.15 -11.88
N THR A 60 2.93 -7.26 -11.23
CA THR A 60 2.21 -7.68 -10.03
C THR A 60 2.58 -6.78 -8.86
N GLY A 61 1.79 -6.85 -7.79
CA GLY A 61 2.13 -6.11 -6.58
C GLY A 61 3.47 -6.52 -5.99
N TRP A 62 3.79 -7.82 -6.08
CA TRP A 62 5.09 -8.32 -5.63
C TRP A 62 6.24 -7.66 -6.39
N GLU A 63 6.14 -7.65 -7.71
CA GLU A 63 7.17 -7.07 -8.56
C GLU A 63 7.32 -5.56 -8.34
N LEU A 64 6.19 -4.87 -8.21
CA LEU A 64 6.20 -3.44 -7.95
C LEU A 64 6.92 -3.13 -6.64
N CYS A 65 6.62 -3.89 -5.58
CA CYS A 65 7.27 -3.72 -4.29
C CYS A 65 8.78 -3.96 -4.39
N GLU A 66 9.20 -5.00 -5.11
CA GLU A 66 10.62 -5.29 -5.28
C GLU A 66 11.35 -4.13 -5.95
N ILE A 67 10.74 -3.54 -6.99
CA ILE A 67 11.32 -2.38 -7.67
C ILE A 67 11.47 -1.22 -6.69
N LEU A 68 10.43 -0.93 -5.91
CA LEU A 68 10.46 0.18 -4.95
C LEU A 68 11.52 -0.03 -3.88
N ARG A 69 11.75 -1.27 -3.44
CA ARG A 69 12.77 -1.58 -2.42
C ARG A 69 14.18 -1.33 -2.91
N ARG A 70 14.40 -1.31 -4.22
CA ARG A 70 15.72 -1.04 -4.81
C ARG A 70 16.01 0.44 -5.01
N GLN A 71 15.00 1.30 -4.83
CA GLN A 71 15.18 2.74 -4.98
C GLN A 71 15.42 3.37 -3.62
N PRO A 72 16.46 4.20 -3.45
CA PRO A 72 16.74 4.80 -2.15
C PRO A 72 15.57 5.57 -1.55
N ILE A 73 14.80 6.28 -2.36
CA ILE A 73 13.69 7.11 -1.86
C ILE A 73 12.48 6.32 -1.42
N THR A 74 12.37 5.05 -1.82
CA THR A 74 11.22 4.20 -1.48
C THR A 74 11.62 2.93 -0.75
N ARG A 75 12.89 2.78 -0.43
CA ARG A 75 13.40 1.56 0.17
C ARG A 75 12.69 1.19 1.47
N ASP A 76 12.35 2.17 2.27
CA ASP A 76 11.71 1.95 3.57
C ASP A 76 10.23 2.31 3.59
N LEU A 77 9.63 2.52 2.42
CA LEU A 77 8.22 2.86 2.30
C LEU A 77 7.35 1.74 2.88
N PRO A 78 6.46 2.04 3.83
CA PRO A 78 5.52 1.03 4.32
C PRO A 78 4.58 0.58 3.20
N VAL A 79 4.43 -0.74 3.05
CA VAL A 79 3.55 -1.32 2.03
C VAL A 79 2.58 -2.28 2.68
N LEU A 80 1.29 -2.03 2.48
CA LEU A 80 0.22 -2.92 2.89
C LEU A 80 -0.30 -3.62 1.64
N PHE A 81 -0.07 -4.93 1.55
CA PHE A 81 -0.57 -5.72 0.43
C PHE A 81 -2.04 -6.08 0.61
N LEU A 82 -2.81 -5.99 -0.47
CA LEU A 82 -4.17 -6.53 -0.54
C LEU A 82 -4.11 -7.84 -1.30
N THR A 83 -4.44 -8.94 -0.66
CA THR A 83 -4.37 -10.27 -1.25
C THR A 83 -5.75 -10.89 -1.38
N GLY A 84 -5.94 -11.74 -2.40
CA GLY A 84 -7.22 -12.40 -2.60
C GLY A 84 -7.53 -13.47 -1.56
N ARG A 85 -6.49 -14.07 -0.97
CA ARG A 85 -6.64 -15.09 0.06
C ARG A 85 -5.45 -15.04 1.00
N ALA A 86 -5.71 -15.35 2.28
CA ALA A 86 -4.67 -15.40 3.29
C ALA A 86 -3.98 -16.77 3.28
N GLU A 87 -3.28 -17.08 2.21
CA GLU A 87 -2.52 -18.30 2.13
C GLU A 87 -1.14 -18.11 2.75
N VAL A 88 -0.60 -19.18 3.31
CA VAL A 88 0.74 -19.14 3.89
C VAL A 88 1.77 -18.67 2.88
N ARG A 89 1.63 -19.14 1.65
CA ARG A 89 2.52 -18.76 0.55
C ARG A 89 2.54 -17.26 0.29
N ASP A 90 1.37 -16.62 0.34
CA ASP A 90 1.27 -15.17 0.13
C ASP A 90 1.94 -14.40 1.25
N ARG A 91 1.84 -14.87 2.48
CA ARG A 91 2.51 -14.25 3.62
C ARG A 91 4.03 -14.33 3.48
N ILE A 92 4.52 -15.50 3.06
CA ILE A 92 5.95 -15.70 2.86
C ILE A 92 6.45 -14.77 1.74
N THR A 93 5.72 -14.70 0.63
CA THR A 93 6.07 -13.82 -0.47
C THR A 93 6.10 -12.36 -0.03
N ALA A 94 5.10 -11.92 0.73
CA ALA A 94 5.04 -10.56 1.24
C ALA A 94 6.29 -10.21 2.05
N MET A 95 6.71 -11.12 2.90
CA MET A 95 7.91 -10.92 3.71
C MET A 95 9.18 -10.89 2.86
N GLN A 96 9.26 -11.78 1.87
CA GLN A 96 10.43 -11.90 1.00
C GLN A 96 10.63 -10.66 0.13
N VAL A 97 9.56 -10.04 -0.35
CA VAL A 97 9.66 -8.83 -1.18
C VAL A 97 9.72 -7.56 -0.35
N GLY A 98 9.70 -7.69 0.97
CA GLY A 98 9.85 -6.55 1.86
C GLY A 98 8.58 -5.78 2.14
N GLY A 99 7.42 -6.43 2.02
CA GLY A 99 6.15 -5.83 2.43
C GLY A 99 6.08 -5.68 3.94
N THR A 100 5.34 -4.68 4.40
CA THR A 100 5.24 -4.41 5.83
C THR A 100 4.12 -5.24 6.45
N ASP A 101 3.00 -5.40 5.75
CA ASP A 101 1.85 -6.14 6.24
C ASP A 101 0.98 -6.56 5.05
N HIS A 102 -0.04 -7.35 5.32
CA HIS A 102 -0.99 -7.77 4.29
C HIS A 102 -2.40 -7.82 4.86
N LEU A 103 -3.40 -7.68 3.99
CA LEU A 103 -4.80 -7.72 4.35
C LEU A 103 -5.53 -8.54 3.29
N THR A 104 -6.30 -9.53 3.72
CA THR A 104 -6.99 -10.44 2.82
C THR A 104 -8.33 -9.88 2.34
N LYS A 105 -8.57 -9.94 1.05
CA LYS A 105 -9.89 -9.60 0.48
C LYS A 105 -10.83 -10.81 0.62
N PRO A 106 -12.10 -10.60 0.92
CA PRO A 106 -12.71 -9.33 1.29
C PRO A 106 -12.33 -8.95 2.71
N PHE A 107 -12.19 -7.67 2.97
CA PHE A 107 -11.87 -7.16 4.30
C PHE A 107 -12.95 -6.19 4.76
N HIS A 108 -13.03 -5.98 6.07
CA HIS A 108 -13.91 -4.98 6.63
C HIS A 108 -13.19 -3.63 6.68
N ALA A 109 -13.95 -2.55 6.54
CA ALA A 109 -13.39 -1.21 6.63
C ALA A 109 -12.59 -1.00 7.92
N GLU A 110 -13.09 -1.57 9.02
CA GLU A 110 -12.41 -1.47 10.32
C GLU A 110 -11.03 -2.12 10.32
N GLU A 111 -10.88 -3.26 9.63
CA GLU A 111 -9.58 -3.93 9.51
C GLU A 111 -8.60 -3.08 8.72
N LEU A 112 -9.06 -2.54 7.59
CA LEU A 112 -8.24 -1.68 6.76
C LEU A 112 -7.76 -0.45 7.55
N ARG A 113 -8.69 0.20 8.24
CA ARG A 113 -8.38 1.39 9.04
C ARG A 113 -7.38 1.08 10.14
N ALA A 114 -7.56 -0.04 10.83
CA ALA A 114 -6.67 -0.44 11.91
C ALA A 114 -5.25 -0.70 11.41
N ARG A 115 -5.11 -1.42 10.28
CA ARG A 115 -3.81 -1.71 9.69
C ARG A 115 -3.11 -0.44 9.22
N VAL A 116 -3.85 0.44 8.55
CA VAL A 116 -3.29 1.69 8.07
C VAL A 116 -2.84 2.58 9.22
N ARG A 117 -3.64 2.68 10.28
CA ARG A 117 -3.25 3.46 11.46
C ARG A 117 -1.98 2.89 12.10
N ALA A 118 -1.90 1.58 12.21
CA ALA A 118 -0.72 0.93 12.80
C ALA A 118 0.54 1.20 11.97
N LEU A 119 0.44 1.09 10.66
CA LEU A 119 1.58 1.27 9.77
C LEU A 119 2.02 2.73 9.69
N THR A 120 1.11 3.66 9.71
CA THR A 120 1.45 5.09 9.67
C THR A 120 1.95 5.59 11.02
N ALA A 121 1.44 5.04 12.11
CA ALA A 121 1.92 5.39 13.45
C ALA A 121 3.32 4.85 13.72
N ALA A 122 3.69 3.73 13.09
CA ALA A 122 5.00 3.13 13.25
C ALA A 122 6.11 3.91 12.55
N VAL A 123 5.76 4.80 11.61
CA VAL A 123 6.74 5.63 10.92
C VAL A 123 7.04 6.85 11.78
N PRO A 124 8.29 7.02 12.24
CA PRO A 124 8.62 8.19 13.05
C PRO A 124 8.40 9.48 12.27
N ALA A 125 7.92 10.51 12.96
CA ALA A 125 7.84 11.82 12.35
C ALA A 125 9.26 12.32 12.07
N ARG A 126 9.43 13.03 10.97
CA ARG A 126 10.73 13.55 10.60
C ARG A 126 11.20 14.56 11.61
N GLY A 127 12.44 14.41 12.02
CA GLY A 127 13.03 15.29 13.01
C GLY A 127 12.67 14.93 14.45
N GLU A 128 11.92 13.90 14.65
CA GLU A 128 11.61 13.40 16.00
C GLU A 128 12.77 12.55 16.50
N PRO A 129 13.15 12.72 17.75
CA PRO A 129 14.14 11.83 18.35
C PRO A 129 13.61 10.42 18.52
#